data_22be8ef710a3684abede1a05499bc9f9
#
_entry.id   22be8ef710a3684abede1a05499bc9f9
#
_cell.length_a   1.000
_cell.length_b   1.000
_cell.length_c   1.000
_cell.angle_alpha   90.00
_cell.angle_beta   90.00
_cell.angle_gamma   90.00
#
_symmetry.space_group_name_H-M   'P 1'
#
loop_
_entity.id
_entity.type
_entity.pdbx_description
1 polymer ?
#
loop_
_entity_poly.entity_id
_entity_poly.type
_entity_poly.pdbx_seq_one_letter_code
_entity_poly.pdbx_strand_id
1 'polypeptide(L)'
;RRVLFRSRIEMTDEVFLEELLGAVTVSGYEEEGQAVIRKYMEPLADEVRTDDIGDTVCVLGPDRDFRILMTAHLDEIGLMVTTVNERGRLQVIDRGGIVPATYPGHRVKVMTERGPVYGVVESYRDFFKKEGGLKTSDFLIDIGVDSKEEACELVEPGAPVVLDTGFCKAAGGRFLSRALDDRLGVFIIMEAFKKARKRGCACGVYSAATVGEETTKNGAYWTASRVKPDLAVVVDVTYTSDCIGMNAADSGEVTLGGGPVLCNSPIVSKRLNRMMRECASRIGVKVQTEAASRLSYTDADKIHFAGEGIPTVLVSIPLRYMHHPAEMADEKDVEGCIDLIAEFLVSWGISGRKTGFGEPDKE
;
A
#
# COMPACT_ATOMS: atom_id res chain seq x y z
N ARG A 1 -25.69 24.83 18.18
CA ARG A 1 -25.08 24.98 16.85
C ARG A 1 -24.37 23.67 16.49
N ARG A 2 -25.00 22.87 15.64
CA ARG A 2 -24.36 21.72 15.01
C ARG A 2 -23.37 22.25 13.99
N VAL A 3 -22.08 22.14 14.27
CA VAL A 3 -21.02 22.29 13.28
C VAL A 3 -21.03 21.02 12.45
N LEU A 4 -21.63 21.09 11.28
CA LEU A 4 -21.53 20.06 10.25
C LEU A 4 -20.14 20.21 9.63
N PHE A 5 -19.16 19.45 10.12
CA PHE A 5 -17.95 19.18 9.35
C PHE A 5 -18.33 18.23 8.20
N ARG A 6 -18.51 18.80 7.04
CA ARG A 6 -18.51 18.09 5.77
C ARG A 6 -17.06 17.99 5.29
N SER A 7 -16.36 16.93 5.66
CA SER A 7 -15.32 16.38 4.79
C SER A 7 -16.02 15.32 3.94
N ARG A 8 -16.34 15.64 2.71
CA ARG A 8 -16.74 14.67 1.71
C ARG A 8 -15.49 14.42 0.86
N ILE A 9 -14.90 13.22 0.92
CA ILE A 9 -14.30 12.62 -0.26
C ILE A 9 -15.39 12.74 -1.34
N GLU A 10 -15.10 13.34 -2.48
CA GLU A 10 -16.08 13.44 -3.57
C GLU A 10 -16.51 12.00 -3.93
N MET A 11 -17.80 11.77 -4.22
CA MET A 11 -18.35 10.42 -4.44
C MET A 11 -17.56 9.60 -5.47
N THR A 12 -16.88 10.26 -6.41
CA THR A 12 -16.00 9.63 -7.40
C THR A 12 -14.72 9.06 -6.78
N ASP A 13 -14.15 9.70 -5.80
CA ASP A 13 -12.92 9.25 -5.14
C ASP A 13 -13.19 8.04 -4.24
N GLU A 14 -14.36 8.00 -3.58
CA GLU A 14 -14.79 6.86 -2.78
C GLU A 14 -15.01 5.60 -3.64
N VAL A 15 -15.58 5.76 -4.83
CA VAL A 15 -15.78 4.63 -5.76
C VAL A 15 -14.43 4.08 -6.25
N PHE A 16 -13.46 4.95 -6.53
CA PHE A 16 -12.11 4.50 -6.88
C PHE A 16 -11.47 3.72 -5.73
N LEU A 17 -11.55 4.23 -4.51
CA LEU A 17 -11.03 3.55 -3.32
C LEU A 17 -11.70 2.18 -3.12
N GLU A 18 -13.03 2.10 -3.21
CA GLU A 18 -13.76 0.84 -3.04
C GLU A 18 -13.40 -0.19 -4.11
N GLU A 19 -13.30 0.21 -5.39
CA GLU A 19 -12.89 -0.68 -6.48
C GLU A 19 -11.45 -1.17 -6.29
N LEU A 20 -10.54 -0.29 -5.90
CA LEU A 20 -9.14 -0.63 -5.65
C LEU A 20 -9.00 -1.62 -4.48
N LEU A 21 -9.70 -1.36 -3.36
CA LEU A 21 -9.71 -2.25 -2.20
C LEU A 21 -10.46 -3.56 -2.45
N GLY A 22 -11.39 -3.58 -3.40
CA GLY A 22 -12.13 -4.77 -3.84
C GLY A 22 -11.31 -5.72 -4.71
N ALA A 23 -10.32 -5.21 -5.43
CA ALA A 23 -9.46 -6.00 -6.32
C ALA A 23 -8.67 -7.07 -5.55
N VAL A 24 -8.37 -8.18 -6.21
CA VAL A 24 -7.46 -9.20 -5.69
C VAL A 24 -6.07 -8.94 -6.27
N THR A 25 -5.09 -8.74 -5.39
CA THR A 25 -3.74 -8.31 -5.77
C THR A 25 -2.65 -9.05 -4.98
N VAL A 26 -2.85 -10.35 -4.73
CA VAL A 26 -1.80 -11.16 -4.07
C VAL A 26 -0.49 -10.99 -4.84
N SER A 27 0.61 -10.80 -4.13
CA SER A 27 1.95 -10.58 -4.71
C SER A 27 2.24 -11.56 -5.86
N GLY A 28 2.43 -11.02 -7.08
CA GLY A 28 2.55 -11.75 -8.34
C GLY A 28 1.24 -11.95 -9.12
N TYR A 29 0.12 -11.36 -8.68
CA TYR A 29 -1.22 -11.41 -9.29
C TYR A 29 -1.94 -10.08 -9.18
N GLU A 30 -1.30 -8.99 -9.59
CA GLU A 30 -1.77 -7.63 -9.36
C GLU A 30 -2.62 -7.06 -10.51
N GLU A 31 -2.97 -7.87 -11.52
CA GLU A 31 -3.62 -7.43 -12.77
C GLU A 31 -4.98 -6.75 -12.54
N GLU A 32 -5.77 -7.21 -11.58
CA GLU A 32 -7.05 -6.56 -11.26
C GLU A 32 -6.84 -5.14 -10.74
N GLY A 33 -5.89 -4.94 -9.82
CA GLY A 33 -5.55 -3.63 -9.30
C GLY A 33 -4.97 -2.71 -10.38
N GLN A 34 -4.11 -3.23 -11.25
CA GLN A 34 -3.57 -2.49 -12.41
C GLN A 34 -4.68 -2.02 -13.33
N ALA A 35 -5.68 -2.87 -13.60
CA ALA A 35 -6.83 -2.50 -14.44
C ALA A 35 -7.67 -1.38 -13.81
N VAL A 36 -7.88 -1.42 -12.50
CA VAL A 36 -8.55 -0.34 -11.76
C VAL A 36 -7.77 0.96 -11.88
N ILE A 37 -6.45 0.96 -11.65
CA ILE A 37 -5.63 2.16 -11.78
C ILE A 37 -5.72 2.74 -13.20
N ARG A 38 -5.56 1.93 -14.24
CA ARG A 38 -5.69 2.40 -15.62
C ARG A 38 -7.06 3.04 -15.86
N LYS A 39 -8.15 2.41 -15.46
CA LYS A 39 -9.52 2.92 -15.60
C LYS A 39 -9.67 4.35 -15.09
N TYR A 40 -9.10 4.63 -13.90
CA TYR A 40 -9.25 5.94 -13.27
C TYR A 40 -8.19 6.96 -13.66
N MET A 41 -7.01 6.53 -14.06
CA MET A 41 -5.88 7.44 -14.30
C MET A 41 -5.60 7.74 -15.77
N GLU A 42 -5.94 6.87 -16.72
CA GLU A 42 -5.75 7.16 -18.16
C GLU A 42 -6.38 8.47 -18.63
N PRO A 43 -7.57 8.88 -18.15
CA PRO A 43 -8.14 10.17 -18.54
C PRO A 43 -7.42 11.39 -17.95
N LEU A 44 -6.57 11.18 -16.93
CA LEU A 44 -6.00 12.23 -16.10
C LEU A 44 -4.48 12.36 -16.20
N ALA A 45 -3.77 11.33 -16.62
CA ALA A 45 -2.33 11.34 -16.78
C ALA A 45 -1.96 11.69 -18.25
N ASP A 46 -0.74 12.18 -18.46
CA ASP A 46 -0.21 12.37 -19.80
C ASP A 46 0.18 11.01 -20.42
N GLU A 47 0.61 10.08 -19.56
CA GLU A 47 0.88 8.68 -19.91
C GLU A 47 0.50 7.76 -18.76
N VAL A 48 -0.01 6.56 -19.08
CA VAL A 48 -0.14 5.45 -18.13
C VAL A 48 0.50 4.21 -18.76
N ARG A 49 1.42 3.60 -18.03
CA ARG A 49 2.16 2.41 -18.50
C ARG A 49 2.11 1.32 -17.44
N THR A 50 1.83 0.10 -17.84
CA THR A 50 2.13 -1.08 -17.06
C THR A 50 3.30 -1.78 -17.73
N ASP A 51 4.37 -2.00 -17.00
CA ASP A 51 5.58 -2.65 -17.53
C ASP A 51 5.50 -4.19 -17.47
N ASP A 52 6.51 -4.87 -18.01
CA ASP A 52 6.55 -6.33 -18.09
C ASP A 52 6.71 -7.00 -16.70
N ILE A 53 7.04 -6.24 -15.65
CA ILE A 53 7.12 -6.74 -14.29
C ILE A 53 5.78 -6.58 -13.57
N GLY A 54 4.95 -5.62 -14.03
CA GLY A 54 3.63 -5.33 -13.50
C GLY A 54 3.50 -3.99 -12.79
N ASP A 55 4.58 -3.19 -12.67
CA ASP A 55 4.48 -1.84 -12.12
C ASP A 55 3.61 -0.96 -13.02
N THR A 56 2.63 -0.27 -12.44
CA THR A 56 1.77 0.66 -13.18
C THR A 56 2.15 2.09 -12.83
N VAL A 57 2.64 2.83 -13.83
CA VAL A 57 3.17 4.19 -13.66
C VAL A 57 2.32 5.20 -14.40
N CYS A 58 1.79 6.18 -13.68
CA CYS A 58 1.08 7.34 -14.21
C CYS A 58 2.04 8.53 -14.28
N VAL A 59 2.12 9.20 -15.42
CA VAL A 59 3.11 10.26 -15.68
C VAL A 59 2.42 11.59 -15.95
N LEU A 60 2.94 12.65 -15.36
CA LEU A 60 2.61 14.04 -15.63
C LEU A 60 3.89 14.78 -16.03
N GLY A 61 3.90 15.39 -17.21
CA GLY A 61 5.04 16.15 -17.71
C GLY A 61 6.28 15.29 -17.96
N PRO A 62 6.22 14.29 -18.86
CA PRO A 62 7.33 13.36 -19.13
C PRO A 62 8.60 14.07 -19.65
N ASP A 63 8.44 15.21 -20.31
CA ASP A 63 9.55 15.98 -20.89
C ASP A 63 10.22 16.95 -19.90
N ARG A 64 9.79 16.96 -18.64
CA ARG A 64 10.36 17.87 -17.65
C ARG A 64 11.66 17.30 -17.07
N ASP A 65 12.63 18.20 -16.89
CA ASP A 65 13.98 17.81 -16.45
C ASP A 65 14.02 17.29 -15.00
N PHE A 66 13.26 17.93 -14.10
CA PHE A 66 13.20 17.52 -12.69
C PHE A 66 12.08 16.53 -12.48
N ARG A 67 12.41 15.33 -12.01
CA ARG A 67 11.49 14.20 -11.88
C ARG A 67 11.31 13.80 -10.43
N ILE A 68 10.05 13.70 -10.00
CA ILE A 68 9.68 13.18 -8.69
C ILE A 68 8.95 11.85 -8.89
N LEU A 69 9.47 10.80 -8.26
CA LEU A 69 8.82 9.51 -8.21
C LEU A 69 7.99 9.43 -6.92
N MET A 70 6.72 9.11 -7.03
CA MET A 70 5.90 8.63 -5.91
C MET A 70 5.69 7.13 -6.05
N THR A 71 5.79 6.39 -4.97
CA THR A 71 5.49 4.94 -4.96
C THR A 71 4.64 4.56 -3.78
N ALA A 72 3.79 3.57 -4.00
CA ALA A 72 3.07 2.79 -3.01
C ALA A 72 2.85 1.40 -3.59
N HIS A 73 2.81 0.35 -2.79
CA HIS A 73 2.70 -0.99 -3.33
C HIS A 73 1.24 -1.42 -3.55
N LEU A 74 1.04 -2.11 -4.67
CA LEU A 74 -0.27 -2.58 -5.09
C LEU A 74 -0.58 -3.97 -4.57
N ASP A 75 0.47 -4.77 -4.36
CA ASP A 75 0.31 -6.13 -3.91
C ASP A 75 -0.16 -6.24 -2.47
N GLU A 76 -0.82 -7.35 -2.16
CA GLU A 76 -1.28 -7.71 -0.84
C GLU A 76 -0.76 -9.08 -0.44
N ILE A 77 -0.67 -9.32 0.87
CA ILE A 77 -0.41 -10.65 1.43
C ILE A 77 -1.56 -11.61 1.13
N GLY A 78 -1.26 -12.89 1.06
CA GLY A 78 -2.26 -13.92 0.84
C GLY A 78 -1.70 -15.32 0.93
N LEU A 79 -2.41 -16.26 0.29
CA LEU A 79 -1.99 -17.64 0.20
C LEU A 79 -1.89 -18.07 -1.27
N MET A 80 -1.22 -19.19 -1.51
CA MET A 80 -1.14 -19.83 -2.82
C MET A 80 -1.41 -21.32 -2.67
N VAL A 81 -2.24 -21.86 -3.53
CA VAL A 81 -2.54 -23.30 -3.57
C VAL A 81 -1.29 -24.07 -4.04
N THR A 82 -0.91 -25.10 -3.29
CA THR A 82 0.22 -25.98 -3.65
C THR A 82 -0.26 -27.30 -4.19
N THR A 83 -1.25 -27.93 -3.56
CA THR A 83 -1.78 -29.23 -3.96
C THR A 83 -3.19 -29.44 -3.40
N VAL A 84 -3.82 -30.50 -3.84
CA VAL A 84 -5.15 -30.95 -3.40
C VAL A 84 -5.01 -32.34 -2.78
N ASN A 85 -5.60 -32.53 -1.60
CA ASN A 85 -5.61 -33.84 -0.95
C ASN A 85 -6.76 -34.74 -1.48
N GLU A 86 -6.78 -36.01 -1.11
CA GLU A 86 -7.76 -37.00 -1.58
C GLU A 86 -9.23 -36.67 -1.22
N ARG A 87 -9.44 -35.76 -0.26
CA ARG A 87 -10.76 -35.28 0.15
C ARG A 87 -11.17 -33.95 -0.53
N GLY A 88 -10.43 -33.50 -1.55
CA GLY A 88 -10.70 -32.25 -2.24
C GLY A 88 -10.30 -30.98 -1.46
N ARG A 89 -9.55 -31.09 -0.36
CA ARG A 89 -9.08 -29.93 0.40
C ARG A 89 -7.79 -29.38 -0.23
N LEU A 90 -7.75 -28.04 -0.39
CA LEU A 90 -6.57 -27.36 -0.92
C LEU A 90 -5.56 -27.16 0.19
N GLN A 91 -4.29 -27.49 -0.10
CA GLN A 91 -3.14 -27.16 0.71
C GLN A 91 -2.50 -25.89 0.17
N VAL A 92 -1.96 -25.03 1.05
CA VAL A 92 -1.48 -23.71 0.70
C VAL A 92 -0.16 -23.38 1.36
N ILE A 93 0.53 -22.41 0.78
CA ILE A 93 1.68 -21.71 1.36
C ILE A 93 1.35 -20.21 1.46
N ASP A 94 2.11 -19.50 2.27
CA ASP A 94 1.99 -18.03 2.40
C ASP A 94 2.63 -17.28 1.24
N ARG A 95 2.07 -16.12 0.97
CA ARG A 95 2.61 -15.04 0.16
C ARG A 95 2.67 -13.79 1.01
N GLY A 96 3.88 -13.33 1.35
CA GLY A 96 4.08 -12.22 2.28
C GLY A 96 3.91 -12.60 3.75
N GLY A 97 3.88 -11.59 4.60
CA GLY A 97 3.91 -11.73 6.05
C GLY A 97 2.55 -11.98 6.70
N ILE A 98 1.86 -13.07 6.36
CA ILE A 98 0.55 -13.38 6.98
C ILE A 98 0.66 -13.68 8.48
N VAL A 99 -0.44 -13.47 9.21
CA VAL A 99 -0.60 -13.87 10.62
C VAL A 99 -1.46 -15.14 10.67
N PRO A 100 -0.87 -16.36 10.76
CA PRO A 100 -1.61 -17.61 10.58
C PRO A 100 -2.81 -17.78 11.50
N ALA A 101 -2.73 -17.29 12.74
CA ALA A 101 -3.82 -17.41 13.72
C ALA A 101 -5.11 -16.68 13.32
N THR A 102 -5.07 -15.80 12.33
CA THR A 102 -6.23 -15.02 11.88
C THR A 102 -6.99 -15.63 10.71
N TYR A 103 -6.51 -16.73 10.14
CA TYR A 103 -7.12 -17.33 8.94
C TYR A 103 -8.19 -18.40 9.21
N PRO A 104 -8.06 -19.27 10.22
CA PRO A 104 -9.01 -20.37 10.43
C PRO A 104 -10.44 -19.88 10.64
N GLY A 105 -11.37 -20.50 9.91
CA GLY A 105 -12.80 -20.16 9.95
C GLY A 105 -13.19 -18.97 9.06
N HIS A 106 -12.24 -18.30 8.41
CA HIS A 106 -12.55 -17.23 7.47
C HIS A 106 -12.89 -17.77 6.08
N ARG A 107 -13.84 -17.10 5.43
CA ARG A 107 -14.14 -17.30 4.01
C ARG A 107 -13.00 -16.74 3.17
N VAL A 108 -12.67 -17.44 2.09
CA VAL A 108 -11.63 -17.10 1.14
C VAL A 108 -12.14 -17.12 -0.30
N LYS A 109 -11.44 -16.39 -1.17
CA LYS A 109 -11.55 -16.47 -2.63
C LYS A 109 -10.27 -17.11 -3.16
N VAL A 110 -10.42 -18.21 -3.89
CA VAL A 110 -9.37 -18.82 -4.70
C VAL A 110 -9.56 -18.30 -6.12
N MET A 111 -8.57 -17.58 -6.64
CA MET A 111 -8.68 -16.98 -7.97
C MET A 111 -8.26 -17.99 -9.04
N THR A 112 -9.11 -18.17 -10.04
CA THR A 112 -8.87 -19.07 -11.17
C THR A 112 -9.14 -18.33 -12.48
N GLU A 113 -8.67 -18.86 -13.60
CA GLU A 113 -8.96 -18.28 -14.92
C GLU A 113 -10.48 -18.19 -15.25
N ARG A 114 -11.30 -19.01 -14.57
CA ARG A 114 -12.75 -19.03 -14.73
C ARG A 114 -13.48 -18.11 -13.75
N GLY A 115 -12.74 -17.39 -12.91
CA GLY A 115 -13.27 -16.54 -11.84
C GLY A 115 -13.02 -17.11 -10.45
N PRO A 116 -13.52 -16.45 -9.40
CA PRO A 116 -13.27 -16.86 -8.03
C PRO A 116 -14.03 -18.12 -7.62
N VAL A 117 -13.36 -19.05 -6.99
CA VAL A 117 -13.93 -20.17 -6.26
C VAL A 117 -13.93 -19.84 -4.77
N TYR A 118 -15.08 -19.90 -4.14
CA TYR A 118 -15.19 -19.57 -2.72
C TYR A 118 -14.95 -20.81 -1.86
N GLY A 119 -14.30 -20.61 -0.72
CA GLY A 119 -14.02 -21.64 0.26
C GLY A 119 -13.92 -21.09 1.67
N VAL A 120 -13.57 -21.95 2.60
CA VAL A 120 -13.31 -21.61 4.00
C VAL A 120 -12.02 -22.28 4.46
N VAL A 121 -11.21 -21.57 5.23
CA VAL A 121 -10.08 -22.20 5.92
C VAL A 121 -10.63 -23.07 7.04
N GLU A 122 -10.39 -24.38 6.98
CA GLU A 122 -10.90 -25.32 7.97
C GLU A 122 -10.51 -24.90 9.39
N SER A 123 -11.42 -25.07 10.31
CA SER A 123 -11.21 -24.74 11.72
C SER A 123 -11.98 -25.71 12.61
N TYR A 124 -11.43 -26.01 13.76
CA TYR A 124 -12.09 -26.80 14.79
C TYR A 124 -11.68 -26.30 16.20
N ARG A 125 -12.44 -26.68 17.21
CA ARG A 125 -12.33 -26.14 18.57
C ARG A 125 -10.91 -26.11 19.14
N ASP A 126 -10.13 -27.15 18.90
CA ASP A 126 -8.80 -27.31 19.49
C ASP A 126 -7.66 -26.94 18.53
N PHE A 127 -7.98 -26.44 17.32
CA PHE A 127 -7.00 -26.06 16.30
C PHE A 127 -6.02 -25.00 16.82
N PHE A 128 -6.52 -24.05 17.60
CA PHE A 128 -5.72 -22.96 18.16
C PHE A 128 -4.84 -23.38 19.35
N LYS A 129 -5.01 -24.61 19.87
CA LYS A 129 -4.21 -25.14 21.00
C LYS A 129 -2.92 -25.84 20.55
N LYS A 130 -2.61 -25.78 19.26
CA LYS A 130 -1.43 -26.42 18.71
C LYS A 130 -0.17 -25.86 19.37
N GLU A 131 0.66 -26.75 19.92
CA GLU A 131 1.96 -26.38 20.48
C GLU A 131 2.87 -25.78 19.40
N GLY A 132 3.54 -24.68 19.69
CA GLY A 132 4.35 -23.94 18.72
C GLY A 132 3.56 -22.99 17.81
N GLY A 133 2.23 -22.86 18.01
CA GLY A 133 1.35 -21.98 17.22
C GLY A 133 0.96 -22.56 15.86
N LEU A 134 0.10 -21.86 15.15
CA LEU A 134 -0.35 -22.22 13.82
C LEU A 134 0.67 -21.79 12.77
N LYS A 135 0.82 -22.62 11.75
CA LYS A 135 1.60 -22.35 10.53
C LYS A 135 0.70 -22.46 9.31
N THR A 136 1.04 -21.81 8.23
CA THR A 136 0.31 -21.90 6.96
C THR A 136 0.19 -23.34 6.46
N SER A 137 1.24 -24.16 6.68
CA SER A 137 1.23 -25.60 6.34
C SER A 137 0.16 -26.43 7.09
N ASP A 138 -0.48 -25.86 8.12
CA ASP A 138 -1.57 -26.51 8.84
C ASP A 138 -2.92 -26.26 8.18
N PHE A 139 -3.00 -25.33 7.23
CA PHE A 139 -4.27 -24.93 6.62
C PHE A 139 -4.72 -25.92 5.58
N LEU A 140 -6.02 -26.20 5.64
CA LEU A 140 -6.77 -26.83 4.57
C LEU A 140 -7.91 -25.90 4.19
N ILE A 141 -8.12 -25.69 2.90
CA ILE A 141 -9.24 -24.90 2.40
C ILE A 141 -10.28 -25.86 1.83
N ASP A 142 -11.47 -25.76 2.38
CA ASP A 142 -12.64 -26.47 1.90
C ASP A 142 -13.39 -25.59 0.90
N ILE A 143 -13.49 -26.04 -0.35
CA ILE A 143 -14.23 -25.39 -1.43
C ILE A 143 -15.56 -26.05 -1.74
N GLY A 144 -16.03 -26.98 -0.88
CA GLY A 144 -17.34 -27.61 -0.98
C GLY A 144 -17.42 -28.83 -1.89
N VAL A 145 -16.28 -29.48 -2.19
CA VAL A 145 -16.21 -30.73 -2.96
C VAL A 145 -15.61 -31.85 -2.11
N ASP A 146 -15.91 -33.11 -2.46
CA ASP A 146 -15.56 -34.28 -1.64
C ASP A 146 -14.43 -35.15 -2.23
N SER A 147 -13.96 -34.83 -3.44
CA SER A 147 -12.88 -35.55 -4.10
C SER A 147 -11.79 -34.65 -4.67
N LYS A 148 -10.62 -35.22 -4.81
CA LYS A 148 -9.48 -34.56 -5.44
C LYS A 148 -9.76 -34.22 -6.90
N GLU A 149 -10.40 -35.12 -7.62
CA GLU A 149 -10.75 -34.95 -9.03
C GLU A 149 -11.64 -33.73 -9.22
N GLU A 150 -12.72 -33.61 -8.44
CA GLU A 150 -13.64 -32.46 -8.49
C GLU A 150 -12.90 -31.16 -8.16
N ALA A 151 -12.07 -31.15 -7.14
CA ALA A 151 -11.31 -29.95 -6.77
C ALA A 151 -10.31 -29.53 -7.87
N CYS A 152 -9.60 -30.51 -8.49
CA CYS A 152 -8.65 -30.25 -9.58
C CYS A 152 -9.32 -29.76 -10.88
N GLU A 153 -10.62 -30.02 -11.07
CA GLU A 153 -11.39 -29.44 -12.18
C GLU A 153 -11.66 -27.94 -11.96
N LEU A 154 -11.66 -27.49 -10.71
CA LEU A 154 -11.99 -26.11 -10.33
C LEU A 154 -10.74 -25.26 -10.06
N VAL A 155 -9.72 -25.83 -9.44
CA VAL A 155 -8.54 -25.09 -8.93
C VAL A 155 -7.26 -25.77 -9.34
N GLU A 156 -6.33 -24.99 -9.82
CA GLU A 156 -4.98 -25.42 -10.18
C GLU A 156 -3.95 -25.05 -9.11
N PRO A 157 -2.87 -25.82 -8.93
CA PRO A 157 -1.72 -25.39 -8.16
C PRO A 157 -1.18 -24.04 -8.68
N GLY A 158 -0.80 -23.15 -7.76
CA GLY A 158 -0.40 -21.78 -8.09
C GLY A 158 -1.53 -20.75 -8.00
N ALA A 159 -2.78 -21.17 -7.87
CA ALA A 159 -3.91 -20.25 -7.72
C ALA A 159 -3.76 -19.39 -6.44
N PRO A 160 -3.84 -18.04 -6.54
CA PRO A 160 -3.77 -17.18 -5.38
C PRO A 160 -5.06 -17.23 -4.57
N VAL A 161 -4.93 -17.01 -3.27
CA VAL A 161 -6.04 -17.06 -2.31
C VAL A 161 -5.99 -15.85 -1.41
N VAL A 162 -7.12 -15.15 -1.29
CA VAL A 162 -7.29 -14.01 -0.39
C VAL A 162 -8.45 -14.26 0.59
N LEU A 163 -8.38 -13.59 1.73
CA LEU A 163 -9.52 -13.49 2.63
C LEU A 163 -10.67 -12.74 1.95
N ASP A 164 -11.88 -13.29 1.99
CA ASP A 164 -13.06 -12.64 1.42
C ASP A 164 -13.67 -11.66 2.43
N THR A 165 -12.92 -10.59 2.70
CA THR A 165 -13.34 -9.45 3.51
C THR A 165 -13.30 -8.20 2.65
N GLY A 166 -14.27 -7.31 2.81
CA GLY A 166 -14.44 -6.12 1.98
C GLY A 166 -14.34 -4.83 2.77
N PHE A 167 -14.36 -3.73 2.02
CA PHE A 167 -14.43 -2.39 2.56
C PHE A 167 -15.74 -2.18 3.31
N CYS A 168 -15.68 -1.55 4.49
CA CYS A 168 -16.84 -1.00 5.18
C CYS A 168 -16.48 0.22 6.02
N LYS A 169 -17.43 1.16 6.13
CA LYS A 169 -17.28 2.33 6.99
C LYS A 169 -17.55 1.97 8.45
N ALA A 170 -16.66 2.43 9.33
CA ALA A 170 -16.82 2.35 10.77
C ALA A 170 -17.25 3.72 11.35
N ALA A 171 -17.51 3.77 12.65
CA ALA A 171 -17.84 5.02 13.31
C ALA A 171 -16.65 5.99 13.37
N GLY A 172 -16.92 7.29 13.43
CA GLY A 172 -15.92 8.32 13.71
C GLY A 172 -15.03 8.69 12.52
N GLY A 173 -15.45 8.43 11.27
CA GLY A 173 -14.65 8.71 10.08
C GLY A 173 -13.57 7.68 9.82
N ARG A 174 -13.75 6.48 10.34
CA ARG A 174 -12.85 5.34 10.10
C ARG A 174 -13.46 4.36 9.13
N PHE A 175 -12.62 3.53 8.54
CA PHE A 175 -13.04 2.46 7.67
C PHE A 175 -12.16 1.22 7.84
N LEU A 176 -12.70 0.10 7.41
CA LEU A 176 -12.11 -1.22 7.52
C LEU A 176 -12.02 -1.85 6.13
N SER A 177 -10.91 -2.51 5.88
CA SER A 177 -10.76 -3.41 4.73
C SER A 177 -9.61 -4.38 5.00
N ARG A 178 -9.53 -5.46 4.22
CA ARG A 178 -8.25 -6.14 4.06
C ARG A 178 -7.35 -5.28 3.17
N ALA A 179 -6.06 -5.45 3.29
CA ALA A 179 -5.05 -4.86 2.40
C ALA A 179 -5.23 -3.34 2.17
N LEU A 180 -5.53 -2.60 3.26
CA LEU A 180 -5.24 -1.18 3.31
C LEU A 180 -3.73 -0.95 3.16
N ASP A 181 -2.96 -1.88 3.65
CA ASP A 181 -1.56 -2.13 3.36
C ASP A 181 -1.40 -2.76 1.97
N ASP A 182 -0.87 -2.06 0.93
CA ASP A 182 -0.70 -0.60 0.89
C ASP A 182 -1.52 0.01 -0.26
N ARG A 183 -2.64 -0.66 -0.61
CA ARG A 183 -3.56 -0.11 -1.64
C ARG A 183 -4.12 1.26 -1.23
N LEU A 184 -4.12 1.55 0.07
CA LEU A 184 -4.46 2.89 0.54
C LEU A 184 -3.39 3.91 0.14
N GLY A 185 -2.12 3.54 0.23
CA GLY A 185 -1.02 4.36 -0.29
C GLY A 185 -1.11 4.58 -1.80
N VAL A 186 -1.46 3.53 -2.56
CA VAL A 186 -1.71 3.65 -4.01
C VAL A 186 -2.81 4.69 -4.28
N PHE A 187 -3.93 4.61 -3.58
CA PHE A 187 -5.00 5.61 -3.69
C PHE A 187 -4.48 7.02 -3.38
N ILE A 188 -3.72 7.20 -2.31
CA ILE A 188 -3.18 8.49 -1.89
C ILE A 188 -2.26 9.10 -2.95
N ILE A 189 -1.33 8.33 -3.51
CA ILE A 189 -0.41 8.87 -4.53
C ILE A 189 -1.15 9.23 -5.83
N MET A 190 -2.19 8.50 -6.19
CA MET A 190 -3.01 8.84 -7.37
C MET A 190 -3.85 10.11 -7.12
N GLU A 191 -4.43 10.29 -5.94
CA GLU A 191 -5.16 11.51 -5.58
C GLU A 191 -4.22 12.72 -5.44
N ALA A 192 -3.04 12.55 -4.88
CA ALA A 192 -2.02 13.59 -4.81
C ALA A 192 -1.56 14.02 -6.22
N PHE A 193 -1.40 13.06 -7.14
CA PHE A 193 -1.13 13.31 -8.55
C PHE A 193 -2.23 14.19 -9.19
N LYS A 194 -3.50 13.84 -9.01
CA LYS A 194 -4.64 14.62 -9.52
C LYS A 194 -4.62 16.07 -8.98
N LYS A 195 -4.40 16.22 -7.67
CA LYS A 195 -4.31 17.55 -7.03
C LYS A 195 -3.11 18.35 -7.56
N ALA A 196 -1.95 17.73 -7.72
CA ALA A 196 -0.76 18.38 -8.26
C ALA A 196 -0.97 18.84 -9.71
N ARG A 197 -1.59 17.99 -10.55
CA ARG A 197 -1.98 18.35 -11.93
C ARG A 197 -2.91 19.57 -11.94
N LYS A 198 -3.98 19.54 -11.16
CA LYS A 198 -4.96 20.65 -11.07
C LYS A 198 -4.32 21.96 -10.60
N ARG A 199 -3.31 21.89 -9.74
CA ARG A 199 -2.58 23.06 -9.21
C ARG A 199 -1.43 23.53 -10.11
N GLY A 200 -1.16 22.87 -11.23
CA GLY A 200 -0.13 23.26 -12.19
C GLY A 200 1.29 22.95 -11.70
N CYS A 201 1.54 21.74 -11.19
CA CYS A 201 2.87 21.28 -10.83
C CYS A 201 3.84 21.45 -12.00
N ALA A 202 5.03 21.98 -11.76
CA ALA A 202 6.03 22.27 -12.79
C ALA A 202 7.07 21.17 -12.99
N CYS A 203 7.22 20.22 -12.07
CA CYS A 203 8.11 19.05 -12.20
C CYS A 203 7.42 17.88 -12.92
N GLY A 204 8.22 16.96 -13.45
CA GLY A 204 7.76 15.66 -13.91
C GLY A 204 7.34 14.83 -12.70
N VAL A 205 6.10 14.32 -12.69
CA VAL A 205 5.58 13.48 -11.61
C VAL A 205 5.32 12.09 -12.15
N TYR A 206 5.91 11.11 -11.51
CA TYR A 206 5.76 9.69 -11.82
C TYR A 206 5.12 9.03 -10.60
N SER A 207 3.85 8.62 -10.72
CA SER A 207 3.12 7.95 -9.64
C SER A 207 3.03 6.47 -9.96
N ALA A 208 3.75 5.66 -9.21
CA ALA A 208 3.93 4.23 -9.47
C ALA A 208 3.24 3.38 -8.41
N ALA A 209 2.28 2.56 -8.85
CA ALA A 209 1.79 1.43 -8.08
C ALA A 209 2.73 0.25 -8.33
N THR A 210 3.54 -0.07 -7.34
CA THR A 210 4.61 -1.08 -7.43
C THR A 210 4.10 -2.47 -7.09
N VAL A 211 4.78 -3.50 -7.58
CA VAL A 211 4.44 -4.89 -7.31
C VAL A 211 5.49 -5.56 -6.43
N GLY A 212 5.05 -6.57 -5.67
CA GLY A 212 5.93 -7.47 -4.95
C GLY A 212 6.66 -6.84 -3.76
N GLU A 213 6.13 -5.82 -3.11
CA GLU A 213 6.69 -5.25 -1.88
C GLU A 213 6.71 -6.30 -0.77
N GLU A 214 5.58 -6.97 -0.55
CA GLU A 214 5.34 -7.97 0.48
C GLU A 214 6.24 -9.20 0.37
N THR A 215 6.94 -9.34 -0.75
CA THR A 215 7.80 -10.51 -1.03
C THR A 215 9.24 -10.14 -1.35
N THR A 216 9.47 -9.30 -2.34
CA THR A 216 10.80 -9.06 -2.91
C THR A 216 11.24 -7.59 -2.94
N LYS A 217 10.29 -6.65 -2.93
CA LYS A 217 10.48 -5.20 -3.14
C LYS A 217 11.14 -4.85 -4.48
N ASN A 218 11.09 -5.75 -5.45
CA ASN A 218 11.81 -5.58 -6.72
C ASN A 218 11.10 -4.61 -7.67
N GLY A 219 9.76 -4.50 -7.64
CA GLY A 219 9.00 -3.55 -8.44
C GLY A 219 9.49 -2.12 -8.23
N ALA A 220 9.54 -1.68 -6.98
CA ALA A 220 10.02 -0.34 -6.63
C ALA A 220 11.46 -0.08 -7.12
N TYR A 221 12.35 -1.05 -6.97
CA TYR A 221 13.73 -0.93 -7.48
C TYR A 221 13.78 -0.75 -9.00
N TRP A 222 12.99 -1.55 -9.74
CA TRP A 222 12.97 -1.48 -11.20
C TRP A 222 12.34 -0.18 -11.69
N THR A 223 11.23 0.25 -11.11
CA THR A 223 10.62 1.54 -11.45
C THR A 223 11.57 2.70 -11.17
N ALA A 224 12.21 2.76 -10.01
CA ALA A 224 13.19 3.79 -9.68
C ALA A 224 14.36 3.81 -10.66
N SER A 225 14.86 2.63 -11.05
CA SER A 225 15.97 2.49 -12.02
C SER A 225 15.60 2.95 -13.43
N ARG A 226 14.34 2.79 -13.85
CA ARG A 226 13.84 3.22 -15.17
C ARG A 226 13.50 4.69 -15.22
N VAL A 227 12.82 5.20 -14.20
CA VAL A 227 12.40 6.61 -14.10
C VAL A 227 13.60 7.53 -13.88
N LYS A 228 14.60 7.08 -13.12
CA LYS A 228 15.79 7.85 -12.70
C LYS A 228 15.37 9.20 -12.11
N PRO A 229 14.60 9.21 -11.03
CA PRO A 229 14.08 10.44 -10.46
C PRO A 229 15.18 11.21 -9.71
N ASP A 230 14.99 12.52 -9.56
CA ASP A 230 15.85 13.37 -8.72
C ASP A 230 15.58 13.16 -7.22
N LEU A 231 14.36 12.72 -6.89
CA LEU A 231 13.96 12.31 -5.55
C LEU A 231 12.74 11.40 -5.60
N ALA A 232 12.48 10.69 -4.48
CA ALA A 232 11.31 9.86 -4.33
C ALA A 232 10.51 10.18 -3.06
N VAL A 233 9.19 10.06 -3.18
CA VAL A 233 8.22 10.04 -2.08
C VAL A 233 7.63 8.65 -2.03
N VAL A 234 7.95 7.90 -0.98
CA VAL A 234 7.36 6.58 -0.74
C VAL A 234 6.20 6.75 0.22
N VAL A 235 5.07 6.15 -0.11
CA VAL A 235 3.91 6.07 0.77
C VAL A 235 3.73 4.61 1.14
N ASP A 236 3.50 4.37 2.41
CA ASP A 236 3.27 3.03 2.97
C ASP A 236 2.50 3.19 4.29
N VAL A 237 2.14 2.12 4.94
CA VAL A 237 1.47 2.15 6.24
C VAL A 237 2.46 2.07 7.40
N THR A 238 2.01 2.43 8.60
CA THR A 238 2.76 2.17 9.84
C THR A 238 1.83 1.83 11.00
N TYR A 239 2.32 1.03 11.93
CA TYR A 239 1.56 0.67 13.12
C TYR A 239 1.26 1.89 13.99
N THR A 240 0.02 1.98 14.47
CA THR A 240 -0.30 2.91 15.56
C THR A 240 0.16 2.34 16.89
N SER A 241 0.58 3.21 17.80
CA SER A 241 0.97 2.82 19.16
C SER A 241 -0.21 2.78 20.16
N ASP A 242 -1.41 3.10 19.69
CA ASP A 242 -2.63 3.23 20.50
C ASP A 242 -3.52 1.98 20.47
N CYS A 243 -2.98 0.82 20.12
CA CYS A 243 -3.69 -0.46 20.14
C CYS A 243 -2.98 -1.54 20.96
N ILE A 244 -3.72 -2.60 21.28
CA ILE A 244 -3.22 -3.71 22.12
C ILE A 244 -1.96 -4.32 21.50
N GLY A 245 -0.93 -4.51 22.32
CA GLY A 245 0.32 -5.15 21.92
C GLY A 245 1.34 -4.21 21.28
N MET A 246 1.00 -2.93 21.08
CA MET A 246 1.90 -1.92 20.56
C MET A 246 2.45 -1.05 21.69
N ASN A 247 3.68 -0.57 21.53
CA ASN A 247 4.34 0.27 22.50
C ASN A 247 5.02 1.47 21.80
N ALA A 248 4.67 2.68 22.24
CA ALA A 248 5.25 3.91 21.71
C ALA A 248 6.79 4.00 21.90
N ALA A 249 7.34 3.26 22.84
CA ALA A 249 8.80 3.21 23.06
C ALA A 249 9.56 2.53 21.90
N ASP A 250 8.88 1.74 21.07
CA ASP A 250 9.53 0.97 20.02
C ASP A 250 9.83 1.84 18.76
N SER A 251 8.90 2.71 18.37
CA SER A 251 9.01 3.51 17.14
C SER A 251 8.52 4.95 17.25
N GLY A 252 7.86 5.32 18.33
CA GLY A 252 7.25 6.63 18.54
C GLY A 252 5.77 6.57 18.83
N GLU A 253 5.20 7.70 19.23
CA GLU A 253 3.77 7.83 19.50
C GLU A 253 3.03 8.14 18.19
N VAL A 254 2.33 7.14 17.65
CA VAL A 254 1.51 7.25 16.45
C VAL A 254 0.08 6.87 16.78
N THR A 255 -0.86 7.76 16.47
CA THR A 255 -2.29 7.58 16.73
C THR A 255 -3.12 7.67 15.48
N LEU A 256 -4.19 6.88 15.41
CA LEU A 256 -5.15 6.93 14.33
C LEU A 256 -5.92 8.27 14.36
N GLY A 257 -6.01 8.96 13.22
CA GLY A 257 -6.57 10.30 13.12
C GLY A 257 -5.62 11.43 13.53
N GLY A 258 -4.34 11.10 13.79
CA GLY A 258 -3.30 12.06 14.18
C GLY A 258 -2.62 12.77 13.01
N GLY A 259 -2.91 12.38 11.78
CA GLY A 259 -2.32 12.89 10.54
C GLY A 259 -1.19 11.99 10.00
N PRO A 260 -0.63 12.34 8.83
CA PRO A 260 0.50 11.65 8.21
C PRO A 260 1.68 11.45 9.17
N VAL A 261 2.40 10.35 9.02
CA VAL A 261 3.59 10.05 9.81
C VAL A 261 4.83 10.24 8.93
N LEU A 262 5.81 11.01 9.41
CA LEU A 262 7.10 11.17 8.75
C LEU A 262 8.15 10.32 9.47
N CYS A 263 8.71 9.36 8.75
CA CYS A 263 9.71 8.44 9.27
C CYS A 263 11.09 9.12 9.38
N ASN A 264 11.75 8.94 10.51
CA ASN A 264 13.17 9.23 10.69
C ASN A 264 13.94 7.91 10.68
N SER A 265 14.66 7.65 9.62
CA SER A 265 15.42 6.44 9.40
C SER A 265 16.76 6.79 8.71
N PRO A 266 17.80 5.96 8.82
CA PRO A 266 19.07 6.17 8.11
C PRO A 266 18.92 6.29 6.59
N ILE A 267 17.89 5.70 5.99
CA ILE A 267 17.62 5.72 4.55
C ILE A 267 16.79 6.94 4.10
N VAL A 268 16.19 7.68 5.04
CA VAL A 268 15.32 8.81 4.74
C VAL A 268 16.13 10.11 4.73
N SER A 269 15.94 10.93 3.71
CA SER A 269 16.58 12.23 3.58
C SER A 269 16.08 13.22 4.64
N LYS A 270 16.93 13.64 5.55
CA LYS A 270 16.61 14.65 6.57
C LYS A 270 16.16 15.99 5.94
N ARG A 271 16.75 16.35 4.80
CA ARG A 271 16.39 17.56 4.06
C ARG A 271 14.96 17.45 3.53
N LEU A 272 14.62 16.35 2.89
CA LEU A 272 13.26 16.14 2.37
C LEU A 272 12.23 16.06 3.50
N ASN A 273 12.56 15.42 4.63
CA ASN A 273 11.69 15.40 5.81
C ASN A 273 11.41 16.82 6.36
N ARG A 274 12.43 17.69 6.39
CA ARG A 274 12.27 19.10 6.78
C ARG A 274 11.32 19.82 5.83
N MET A 275 11.52 19.67 4.54
CA MET A 275 10.65 20.27 3.51
C MET A 275 9.21 19.76 3.61
N MET A 276 8.99 18.46 3.88
CA MET A 276 7.66 17.93 4.14
C MET A 276 6.99 18.59 5.35
N ARG A 277 7.73 18.79 6.45
CA ARG A 277 7.21 19.49 7.64
C ARG A 277 6.87 20.96 7.35
N GLU A 278 7.67 21.63 6.54
CA GLU A 278 7.39 23.00 6.10
C GLU A 278 6.11 23.04 5.23
N CYS A 279 5.95 22.09 4.32
CA CYS A 279 4.72 21.93 3.53
C CYS A 279 3.50 21.71 4.44
N ALA A 280 3.58 20.77 5.37
CA ALA A 280 2.52 20.48 6.34
C ALA A 280 2.13 21.74 7.14
N SER A 281 3.12 22.49 7.62
CA SER A 281 2.90 23.75 8.34
C SER A 281 2.17 24.80 7.50
N ARG A 282 2.55 24.97 6.22
CA ARG A 282 1.90 25.93 5.32
C ARG A 282 0.42 25.65 5.11
N ILE A 283 0.04 24.38 5.01
CA ILE A 283 -1.34 23.98 4.75
C ILE A 283 -2.12 23.59 6.03
N GLY A 284 -1.49 23.68 7.20
CA GLY A 284 -2.11 23.37 8.48
C GLY A 284 -2.38 21.88 8.72
N VAL A 285 -1.69 20.99 8.02
CA VAL A 285 -1.76 19.52 8.24
C VAL A 285 -0.86 19.17 9.42
N LYS A 286 -1.44 18.51 10.42
CA LYS A 286 -0.68 17.97 11.54
C LYS A 286 0.07 16.71 11.09
N VAL A 287 1.35 16.59 11.40
CA VAL A 287 2.17 15.41 11.12
C VAL A 287 2.66 14.76 12.40
N GLN A 288 2.75 13.46 12.38
CA GLN A 288 3.33 12.62 13.43
C GLN A 288 4.76 12.23 13.06
N THR A 289 5.47 11.59 13.96
CA THR A 289 6.85 11.16 13.74
C THR A 289 7.04 9.74 14.25
N GLU A 290 7.67 8.92 13.41
CA GLU A 290 8.19 7.62 13.81
C GLU A 290 9.70 7.56 13.63
N ALA A 291 10.34 6.62 14.30
CA ALA A 291 11.77 6.37 14.22
C ALA A 291 12.05 4.91 13.88
N ALA A 292 12.86 4.69 12.87
CA ALA A 292 13.38 3.37 12.52
C ALA A 292 14.90 3.35 12.64
N SER A 293 15.42 2.30 13.30
CA SER A 293 16.85 2.21 13.61
C SER A 293 17.72 1.83 12.41
N ARG A 294 17.13 1.20 11.40
CA ARG A 294 17.82 0.65 10.22
C ARG A 294 16.99 0.85 8.96
N LEU A 295 16.36 -0.22 8.50
CA LEU A 295 15.44 -0.24 7.37
C LEU A 295 14.07 0.26 7.78
N SER A 296 13.30 0.73 6.80
CA SER A 296 11.91 1.13 6.98
C SER A 296 10.95 -0.05 6.84
N TYR A 297 11.42 -1.16 6.25
CA TYR A 297 10.61 -2.32 5.82
C TYR A 297 9.56 -1.99 4.77
N THR A 298 9.79 -0.92 4.00
CA THR A 298 8.96 -0.46 2.90
C THR A 298 9.76 -0.45 1.59
N ASP A 299 9.12 -0.09 0.49
CA ASP A 299 9.77 0.13 -0.80
C ASP A 299 10.89 1.19 -0.74
N ALA A 300 10.90 2.09 0.24
CA ALA A 300 11.95 3.07 0.44
C ALA A 300 13.34 2.43 0.61
N ASP A 301 13.40 1.23 1.18
CA ASP A 301 14.64 0.49 1.36
C ASP A 301 15.32 0.10 0.04
N LYS A 302 14.54 -0.04 -1.03
CA LYS A 302 15.05 -0.38 -2.36
C LYS A 302 15.25 0.84 -3.23
N ILE A 303 14.36 1.82 -3.12
CA ILE A 303 14.41 3.04 -3.94
C ILE A 303 15.63 3.88 -3.60
N HIS A 304 15.91 4.12 -2.31
CA HIS A 304 17.09 4.93 -1.93
C HIS A 304 18.41 4.34 -2.40
N PHE A 305 18.44 3.01 -2.60
CA PHE A 305 19.62 2.27 -3.05
C PHE A 305 19.71 2.16 -4.59
N ALA A 306 18.66 2.52 -5.34
CA ALA A 306 18.63 2.39 -6.78
C ALA A 306 19.58 3.41 -7.46
N GLY A 307 20.21 3.00 -8.57
CA GLY A 307 21.11 3.83 -9.36
C GLY A 307 22.31 4.34 -8.56
N GLU A 308 22.50 5.65 -8.54
CA GLU A 308 23.56 6.33 -7.78
C GLU A 308 23.12 6.74 -6.36
N GLY A 309 21.97 6.26 -5.93
CA GLY A 309 21.30 6.65 -4.69
C GLY A 309 20.27 7.75 -4.93
N ILE A 310 19.00 7.49 -4.55
CA ILE A 310 17.89 8.41 -4.73
C ILE A 310 17.51 9.02 -3.39
N PRO A 311 17.56 10.36 -3.21
CA PRO A 311 17.04 10.99 -2.01
C PRO A 311 15.57 10.64 -1.81
N THR A 312 15.24 9.99 -0.71
CA THR A 312 13.90 9.43 -0.46
C THR A 312 13.31 10.00 0.80
N VAL A 313 12.01 10.28 0.78
CA VAL A 313 11.20 10.57 1.96
C VAL A 313 10.09 9.52 2.06
N LEU A 314 9.77 9.11 3.28
CA LEU A 314 8.72 8.16 3.58
C LEU A 314 7.58 8.87 4.34
N VAL A 315 6.40 8.82 3.78
CA VAL A 315 5.14 9.30 4.38
C VAL A 315 4.30 8.07 4.72
N SER A 316 4.16 7.78 5.99
CA SER A 316 3.42 6.60 6.44
C SER A 316 1.99 6.95 6.87
N ILE A 317 1.08 6.04 6.61
CA ILE A 317 -0.34 6.13 6.97
C ILE A 317 -0.55 5.38 8.28
N PRO A 318 -1.07 6.01 9.35
CA PRO A 318 -1.41 5.29 10.57
C PRO A 318 -2.38 4.15 10.30
N LEU A 319 -2.06 2.94 10.70
CA LEU A 319 -2.87 1.75 10.49
C LEU A 319 -2.96 0.91 11.77
N ARG A 320 -4.14 0.38 12.07
CA ARG A 320 -4.34 -0.66 13.07
C ARG A 320 -4.55 -2.01 12.41
N TYR A 321 -4.05 -3.06 13.07
CA TYR A 321 -4.29 -4.45 12.67
C TYR A 321 -3.70 -4.80 11.31
N MET A 322 -2.55 -4.22 10.96
CA MET A 322 -1.80 -4.55 9.73
C MET A 322 -1.67 -6.06 9.56
N HIS A 323 -1.81 -6.57 8.33
CA HIS A 323 -1.75 -7.99 7.99
C HIS A 323 -2.87 -8.86 8.63
N HIS A 324 -3.96 -8.24 9.06
CA HIS A 324 -5.14 -8.94 9.58
C HIS A 324 -6.32 -8.90 8.59
N PRO A 325 -7.35 -9.73 8.79
CA PRO A 325 -8.52 -9.77 7.90
C PRO A 325 -9.29 -8.46 7.79
N ALA A 326 -9.14 -7.59 8.79
CA ALA A 326 -9.74 -6.26 8.84
C ALA A 326 -8.74 -5.28 9.44
N GLU A 327 -8.10 -4.52 8.58
CA GLU A 327 -7.26 -3.38 8.94
C GLU A 327 -8.12 -2.13 9.08
N MET A 328 -7.68 -1.17 9.88
CA MET A 328 -8.44 0.06 10.15
C MET A 328 -7.60 1.30 9.91
N ALA A 329 -8.16 2.23 9.12
CA ALA A 329 -7.60 3.55 8.86
C ALA A 329 -8.61 4.67 9.18
N ASP A 330 -8.14 5.91 9.20
CA ASP A 330 -8.94 7.11 9.46
C ASP A 330 -8.93 8.02 8.22
N GLU A 331 -10.10 8.49 7.77
CA GLU A 331 -10.26 9.37 6.61
C GLU A 331 -9.38 10.64 6.70
N LYS A 332 -9.17 11.18 7.90
CA LYS A 332 -8.36 12.39 8.10
C LYS A 332 -6.88 12.15 7.81
N ASP A 333 -6.38 10.95 8.14
CA ASP A 333 -4.99 10.60 7.86
C ASP A 333 -4.77 10.48 6.36
N VAL A 334 -5.73 9.88 5.64
CA VAL A 334 -5.72 9.77 4.18
C VAL A 334 -5.74 11.14 3.52
N GLU A 335 -6.71 12.00 3.90
CA GLU A 335 -6.81 13.36 3.37
C GLU A 335 -5.53 14.17 3.67
N GLY A 336 -4.99 14.03 4.89
CA GLY A 336 -3.75 14.68 5.30
C GLY A 336 -2.55 14.26 4.46
N CYS A 337 -2.43 12.97 4.14
CA CYS A 337 -1.37 12.45 3.26
C CYS A 337 -1.50 13.00 1.84
N ILE A 338 -2.71 12.97 1.27
CA ILE A 338 -2.99 13.49 -0.08
C ILE A 338 -2.62 14.98 -0.17
N ASP A 339 -3.08 15.78 0.79
CA ASP A 339 -2.84 17.23 0.79
C ASP A 339 -1.35 17.57 0.98
N LEU A 340 -0.69 16.88 1.90
CA LEU A 340 0.73 17.06 2.17
C LEU A 340 1.60 16.74 0.94
N ILE A 341 1.36 15.61 0.31
CA ILE A 341 2.11 15.17 -0.87
C ILE A 341 1.84 16.12 -2.04
N ALA A 342 0.59 16.49 -2.29
CA ALA A 342 0.25 17.44 -3.36
C ALA A 342 0.93 18.81 -3.13
N GLU A 343 0.96 19.32 -1.91
CA GLU A 343 1.68 20.55 -1.55
C GLU A 343 3.18 20.42 -1.81
N PHE A 344 3.78 19.31 -1.41
CA PHE A 344 5.18 19.02 -1.63
C PHE A 344 5.53 19.03 -3.12
N LEU A 345 4.75 18.35 -3.97
CA LEU A 345 4.95 18.30 -5.41
C LEU A 345 4.90 19.68 -6.06
N VAL A 346 3.93 20.50 -5.69
CA VAL A 346 3.75 21.85 -6.24
C VAL A 346 4.88 22.80 -5.78
N SER A 347 5.40 22.61 -4.57
CA SER A 347 6.48 23.44 -4.02
C SER A 347 7.76 23.38 -4.81
N TRP A 348 8.07 22.30 -5.47
CA TRP A 348 9.27 22.14 -6.29
C TRP A 348 9.20 22.92 -7.59
N GLY A 349 8.02 23.13 -8.15
CA GLY A 349 7.85 23.91 -9.38
C GLY A 349 8.14 25.39 -9.25
N ILE A 350 7.95 25.95 -8.06
CA ILE A 350 8.17 27.38 -7.78
C ILE A 350 9.65 27.70 -7.59
N SER A 351 10.44 26.78 -7.08
CA SER A 351 11.84 27.02 -6.72
C SER A 351 12.86 26.74 -7.82
N GLY A 352 12.48 26.06 -8.93
CA GLY A 352 13.32 25.87 -10.13
C GLY A 352 14.73 25.30 -9.91
N ARG A 353 15.04 24.81 -8.72
CA ARG A 353 16.39 24.37 -8.36
C ARG A 353 16.54 22.88 -8.56
N LYS A 354 17.30 22.51 -9.58
CA LYS A 354 18.11 21.30 -9.51
C LYS A 354 19.01 21.46 -8.28
N THR A 355 18.66 20.80 -7.20
CA THR A 355 19.58 20.64 -6.08
C THR A 355 20.58 19.57 -6.47
N GLY A 356 21.55 19.94 -7.34
CA GLY A 356 22.73 19.14 -7.58
C GLY A 356 23.47 18.91 -6.28
N PHE A 357 24.22 17.83 -6.21
CA PHE A 357 25.17 17.54 -5.16
C PHE A 357 25.96 18.79 -4.80
N GLY A 358 25.92 19.21 -3.54
CA GLY A 358 26.95 20.02 -2.93
C GLY A 358 26.85 21.53 -3.00
N GLU A 359 25.75 22.12 -2.49
CA GLU A 359 25.95 23.33 -1.72
C GLU A 359 25.46 23.07 -0.30
N PRO A 360 26.32 23.18 0.73
CA PRO A 360 25.85 23.20 2.10
C PRO A 360 24.95 24.43 2.25
N ASP A 361 23.82 24.26 2.97
CA ASP A 361 22.98 25.37 3.39
C ASP A 361 23.90 26.46 3.96
N LYS A 362 23.99 27.59 3.30
CA LYS A 362 24.61 28.79 3.92
C LYS A 362 23.61 29.23 4.98
N GLU A 363 24.01 29.04 6.23
CA GLU A 363 23.38 29.62 7.41
C GLU A 363 23.08 31.11 7.26
#